data_458ae70e140a44f1b1179059f0a15b50
#
_entry.id   458ae70e140a44f1b1179059f0a15b50
#
_cell.length_a   1.000
_cell.length_b   1.000
_cell.length_c   1.000
_cell.angle_alpha   90.00
_cell.angle_beta   90.00
_cell.angle_gamma   90.00
#
_symmetry.space_group_name_H-M   'P 1'
#
loop_
_entity.id
_entity.type
_entity.pdbx_description
1 polymer ?
#
loop_
_entity_poly.entity_id
_entity_poly.type
_entity_poly.pdbx_seq_one_letter_code
_entity_poly.pdbx_strand_id
1 'polypeptide(L)'
;MNNFEEKRRELGLKCCGLIEDFHYFNNLGSYIKLIETFLTYQIDVQEFRRKFYQINRLDRDKDPKWEDILYIIDNLKLKQFQGLSSIISKFFIDSDVFEEDPLLREDYMIDEEELRDFAKDPLSKLKNYSY
;
A
#
# COMPACT_ATOMS: atom_id res chain seq x y z
N MET A 1 18.75 13.68 25.85
CA MET A 1 17.91 13.34 24.70
C MET A 1 17.83 11.82 24.54
N ASN A 2 16.65 11.31 24.25
CA ASN A 2 16.42 9.88 24.15
C ASN A 2 17.02 9.32 22.85
N ASN A 3 17.91 8.33 22.95
CA ASN A 3 18.52 7.69 21.79
C ASN A 3 17.48 7.10 20.82
N PHE A 4 16.34 6.67 21.34
CA PHE A 4 15.24 6.15 20.55
C PHE A 4 14.69 7.24 19.60
N GLU A 5 14.40 8.42 20.13
CA GLU A 5 13.85 9.51 19.34
C GLU A 5 14.84 10.04 18.31
N GLU A 6 16.11 10.08 18.67
CA GLU A 6 17.18 10.49 17.76
C GLU A 6 17.26 9.54 16.57
N LYS A 7 17.32 8.21 16.84
CA LYS A 7 17.39 7.20 15.79
C LYS A 7 16.13 7.15 14.95
N ARG A 8 14.96 7.32 15.58
CA ARG A 8 13.69 7.39 14.86
C ARG A 8 13.67 8.58 13.91
N ARG A 9 14.16 9.73 14.36
CA ARG A 9 14.25 10.93 13.53
C ARG A 9 15.21 10.75 12.37
N GLU A 10 16.36 10.15 12.61
CA GLU A 10 17.33 9.87 11.55
C GLU A 10 16.75 8.94 10.49
N LEU A 11 16.08 7.87 10.91
CA LEU A 11 15.41 6.95 10.01
C LEU A 11 14.28 7.64 9.26
N GLY A 12 13.51 8.48 9.96
CA GLY A 12 12.43 9.21 9.33
C GLY A 12 12.91 10.15 8.24
N LEU A 13 14.06 10.80 8.45
CA LEU A 13 14.64 11.71 7.48
C LEU A 13 15.33 10.97 6.32
N LYS A 14 15.98 9.83 6.61
CA LYS A 14 16.76 9.09 5.62
C LYS A 14 16.02 7.93 4.99
N CYS A 15 15.04 7.36 5.69
CA CYS A 15 14.42 6.08 5.36
C CYS A 15 12.90 6.07 5.59
N CYS A 16 12.23 7.22 5.51
CA CYS A 16 10.77 7.27 5.74
C CYS A 16 10.01 6.31 4.81
N GLY A 17 10.44 6.19 3.56
CA GLY A 17 9.84 5.24 2.62
C GLY A 17 10.02 3.79 3.05
N LEU A 18 11.15 3.46 3.69
CA LEU A 18 11.40 2.10 4.17
C LEU A 18 10.51 1.73 5.36
N ILE A 19 10.18 2.69 6.21
CA ILE A 19 9.25 2.46 7.33
C ILE A 19 7.86 2.12 6.78
N GLU A 20 7.38 2.90 5.81
CA GLU A 20 6.11 2.62 5.14
C GLU A 20 6.13 1.27 4.42
N ASP A 21 7.20 1.00 3.66
CA ASP A 21 7.38 -0.28 2.98
C ASP A 21 7.30 -1.45 3.95
N PHE A 22 7.91 -1.31 5.11
CA PHE A 22 7.91 -2.35 6.15
C PHE A 22 6.49 -2.59 6.69
N HIS A 23 5.74 -1.52 6.95
CA HIS A 23 4.35 -1.65 7.41
C HIS A 23 3.48 -2.36 6.37
N TYR A 24 3.61 -1.98 5.11
CA TYR A 24 2.88 -2.64 4.02
C TYR A 24 3.30 -4.09 3.84
N PHE A 25 4.59 -4.38 4.01
CA PHE A 25 5.08 -5.76 3.91
C PHE A 25 4.47 -6.65 5.00
N ASN A 26 4.35 -6.14 6.22
CA ASN A 26 3.73 -6.88 7.33
C ASN A 26 2.25 -7.19 7.07
N ASN A 27 1.60 -6.44 6.20
CA ASN A 27 0.19 -6.62 5.88
C ASN A 27 -0.03 -7.02 4.41
N LEU A 28 1.04 -7.47 3.76
CA LEU A 28 1.04 -7.76 2.33
C LEU A 28 -0.05 -8.75 1.91
N GLY A 29 -0.24 -9.81 2.69
CA GLY A 29 -1.25 -10.82 2.39
C GLY A 29 -2.66 -10.25 2.33
N SER A 30 -2.97 -9.27 3.18
CA SER A 30 -4.27 -8.62 3.20
C SER A 30 -4.53 -7.83 1.92
N TYR A 31 -3.52 -7.11 1.42
CA TYR A 31 -3.63 -6.37 0.15
C TYR A 31 -3.80 -7.33 -1.03
N ILE A 32 -3.00 -8.38 -1.09
CA ILE A 32 -3.08 -9.38 -2.17
C ILE A 32 -4.46 -10.01 -2.19
N LYS A 33 -4.94 -10.47 -1.04
CA LYS A 33 -6.25 -11.12 -0.94
C LYS A 33 -7.37 -10.18 -1.34
N LEU A 34 -7.32 -8.93 -0.91
CA LEU A 34 -8.34 -7.95 -1.23
C LEU A 34 -8.42 -7.70 -2.74
N ILE A 35 -7.27 -7.51 -3.39
CA ILE A 35 -7.23 -7.30 -4.84
C ILE A 35 -7.72 -8.54 -5.57
N GLU A 36 -7.33 -9.74 -5.13
CA GLU A 36 -7.79 -10.99 -5.74
C GLU A 36 -9.30 -11.15 -5.64
N THR A 37 -9.89 -10.87 -4.47
CA THR A 37 -11.35 -10.97 -4.31
C THR A 37 -12.09 -9.95 -5.19
N PHE A 38 -11.50 -8.77 -5.40
CA PHE A 38 -12.05 -7.77 -6.30
C PHE A 38 -11.97 -8.25 -7.76
N LEU A 39 -10.82 -8.79 -8.18
CA LEU A 39 -10.61 -9.24 -9.55
C LEU A 39 -11.43 -10.49 -9.90
N THR A 40 -11.79 -11.29 -8.91
CA THR A 40 -12.64 -12.48 -9.11
C THR A 40 -14.12 -12.20 -8.90
N TYR A 41 -14.50 -10.94 -8.79
CA TYR A 41 -15.89 -10.48 -8.63
C TYR A 41 -16.58 -11.01 -7.36
N GLN A 42 -15.81 -11.34 -6.33
CA GLN A 42 -16.35 -11.77 -5.03
C GLN A 42 -16.85 -10.60 -4.19
N ILE A 43 -16.31 -9.42 -4.44
CA ILE A 43 -16.77 -8.17 -3.83
C ILE A 43 -16.97 -7.13 -4.93
N ASP A 44 -17.87 -6.18 -4.69
CA ASP A 44 -18.10 -5.09 -5.63
C ASP A 44 -17.05 -3.97 -5.44
N VAL A 45 -17.08 -2.99 -6.36
CA VAL A 45 -16.10 -1.91 -6.35
C VAL A 45 -16.21 -1.03 -5.09
N GLN A 46 -17.41 -0.81 -4.57
CA GLN A 46 -17.60 0.01 -3.39
C GLN A 46 -17.03 -0.66 -2.15
N GLU A 47 -17.27 -1.96 -1.99
CA GLU A 47 -16.71 -2.73 -0.88
C GLU A 47 -15.19 -2.80 -0.98
N PHE A 48 -14.65 -3.02 -2.19
CA PHE A 48 -13.21 -3.02 -2.42
C PHE A 48 -12.58 -1.70 -1.98
N ARG A 49 -13.11 -0.57 -2.45
CA ARG A 49 -12.56 0.74 -2.13
C ARG A 49 -12.62 1.03 -0.64
N ARG A 50 -13.76 0.72 -0.01
CA ARG A 50 -13.94 0.93 1.44
C ARG A 50 -12.89 0.15 2.23
N LYS A 51 -12.71 -1.13 1.92
CA LYS A 51 -11.74 -1.99 2.60
C LYS A 51 -10.29 -1.56 2.31
N PHE A 52 -10.01 -1.21 1.06
CA PHE A 52 -8.68 -0.78 0.65
C PHE A 52 -8.28 0.51 1.39
N TYR A 53 -9.17 1.49 1.43
CA TYR A 53 -8.89 2.75 2.13
C TYR A 53 -8.74 2.52 3.63
N GLN A 54 -9.50 1.62 4.20
CA GLN A 54 -9.42 1.30 5.62
C GLN A 54 -8.07 0.69 6.00
N ILE A 55 -7.63 -0.34 5.31
CA ILE A 55 -6.33 -0.98 5.61
C ILE A 55 -5.16 -0.06 5.26
N ASN A 56 -5.27 0.70 4.18
CA ASN A 56 -4.24 1.65 3.79
C ASN A 56 -4.05 2.75 4.83
N ARG A 57 -5.16 3.27 5.37
CA ARG A 57 -5.10 4.28 6.42
C ARG A 57 -4.42 3.75 7.67
N LEU A 58 -4.76 2.54 8.09
CA LEU A 58 -4.15 1.91 9.27
C LEU A 58 -2.64 1.74 9.08
N ASP A 59 -2.20 1.28 7.92
CA ASP A 59 -0.77 1.08 7.66
C ASP A 59 -0.03 2.40 7.52
N ARG A 60 -0.63 3.38 6.85
CA ARG A 60 -0.01 4.69 6.62
C ARG A 60 0.16 5.48 7.91
N ASP A 61 -0.85 5.41 8.80
CA ASP A 61 -0.86 6.19 10.04
C ASP A 61 -0.23 5.45 11.22
N LYS A 62 0.29 4.25 10.99
CA LYS A 62 0.87 3.43 12.03
C LYS A 62 2.20 3.99 12.51
N ASP A 63 2.33 4.14 13.83
CA ASP A 63 3.60 4.53 14.43
C ASP A 63 4.53 3.32 14.48
N PRO A 64 5.79 3.47 14.05
CA PRO A 64 6.76 2.37 14.13
C PRO A 64 7.14 2.08 15.58
N LYS A 65 7.22 0.80 15.93
CA LYS A 65 7.73 0.37 17.23
C LYS A 65 9.25 0.33 17.20
N TRP A 66 9.86 0.36 18.39
CA TRP A 66 11.32 0.29 18.49
C TRP A 66 11.89 -0.94 17.80
N GLU A 67 11.23 -2.07 17.97
CA GLU A 67 11.65 -3.34 17.35
C GLU A 67 11.64 -3.24 15.82
N ASP A 68 10.63 -2.56 15.25
CA ASP A 68 10.53 -2.33 13.82
C ASP A 68 11.70 -1.47 13.30
N ILE A 69 12.02 -0.42 14.06
CA ILE A 69 13.13 0.47 13.72
C ILE A 69 14.46 -0.28 13.75
N LEU A 70 14.68 -1.10 14.77
CA LEU A 70 15.90 -1.92 14.87
C LEU A 70 15.98 -2.92 13.70
N TYR A 71 14.87 -3.55 13.35
CA TYR A 71 14.83 -4.48 12.23
C TYR A 71 15.21 -3.77 10.93
N ILE A 72 14.64 -2.59 10.68
CA ILE A 72 14.92 -1.81 9.47
C ILE A 72 16.40 -1.41 9.43
N ILE A 73 16.96 -0.95 10.56
CA ILE A 73 18.38 -0.57 10.64
C ILE A 73 19.27 -1.75 10.29
N ASP A 74 19.02 -2.91 10.90
CA ASP A 74 19.83 -4.10 10.71
C ASP A 74 19.71 -4.68 9.29
N ASN A 75 18.62 -4.34 8.58
CA ASN A 75 18.31 -4.92 7.27
C ASN A 75 18.23 -3.87 6.15
N LEU A 76 18.89 -2.73 6.33
CA LEU A 76 18.86 -1.63 5.33
C LEU A 76 19.35 -2.08 3.95
N LYS A 77 20.22 -3.07 3.89
CA LYS A 77 20.77 -3.59 2.63
C LYS A 77 19.85 -4.63 1.99
N LEU A 78 18.88 -5.17 2.73
CA LEU A 78 17.95 -6.14 2.20
C LEU A 78 16.84 -5.41 1.45
N LYS A 79 16.54 -5.88 0.24
CA LYS A 79 15.54 -5.24 -0.62
C LYS A 79 14.19 -5.95 -0.62
N GLN A 80 13.98 -6.83 0.36
CA GLN A 80 12.82 -7.71 0.37
C GLN A 80 11.47 -6.98 0.44
N PHE A 81 11.45 -5.72 0.91
CA PHE A 81 10.22 -4.94 0.99
C PHE A 81 10.33 -3.56 0.35
N GLN A 82 11.48 -3.21 -0.21
CA GLN A 82 11.68 -1.88 -0.81
C GLN A 82 10.76 -1.69 -2.01
N GLY A 83 10.15 -0.51 -2.09
CA GLY A 83 9.29 -0.14 -3.19
C GLY A 83 7.82 -0.47 -3.02
N LEU A 84 7.44 -1.17 -1.96
CA LEU A 84 6.03 -1.53 -1.71
C LEU A 84 5.14 -0.30 -1.58
N SER A 85 5.58 0.72 -0.85
CA SER A 85 4.79 1.93 -0.66
C SER A 85 4.48 2.62 -1.98
N SER A 86 5.43 2.59 -2.93
CA SER A 86 5.22 3.18 -4.26
C SER A 86 4.15 2.43 -5.05
N ILE A 87 4.15 1.10 -4.97
CA ILE A 87 3.15 0.27 -5.67
C ILE A 87 1.76 0.52 -5.09
N ILE A 88 1.64 0.49 -3.77
CA ILE A 88 0.36 0.66 -3.09
C ILE A 88 -0.17 2.08 -3.24
N SER A 89 0.71 3.08 -3.12
CA SER A 89 0.31 4.49 -3.28
C SER A 89 -0.16 4.78 -4.70
N LYS A 90 0.52 4.23 -5.72
CA LYS A 90 0.08 4.39 -7.09
C LYS A 90 -1.30 3.79 -7.30
N PHE A 91 -1.53 2.59 -6.78
CA PHE A 91 -2.84 1.95 -6.90
C PHE A 91 -3.90 2.70 -6.11
N PHE A 92 -3.55 3.28 -4.97
CA PHE A 92 -4.46 4.16 -4.22
C PHE A 92 -4.92 5.35 -5.07
N ILE A 93 -3.97 6.00 -5.77
CA ILE A 93 -4.29 7.11 -6.67
C ILE A 93 -5.20 6.65 -7.81
N ASP A 94 -4.90 5.51 -8.42
CA ASP A 94 -5.74 4.94 -9.49
C ASP A 94 -7.16 4.67 -8.98
N SER A 95 -7.29 4.15 -7.76
CA SER A 95 -8.60 3.89 -7.15
C SER A 95 -9.37 5.17 -6.84
N ASP A 96 -8.66 6.24 -6.51
CA ASP A 96 -9.25 7.52 -6.12
C ASP A 96 -9.89 8.25 -7.31
N VAL A 97 -9.45 7.96 -8.54
CA VAL A 97 -10.02 8.57 -9.74
C VAL A 97 -11.18 7.76 -10.35
N PHE A 98 -11.65 6.75 -9.63
CA PHE A 98 -12.82 5.98 -10.05
C PHE A 98 -14.10 6.79 -9.84
N GLU A 99 -14.99 6.79 -10.84
CA GLU A 99 -16.34 7.36 -10.75
C GLU A 99 -17.34 6.39 -11.39
N GLU A 100 -18.30 5.95 -10.59
CA GLU A 100 -19.31 4.99 -11.01
C GLU A 100 -20.30 5.58 -12.03
N ASP A 101 -20.71 6.84 -11.82
CA ASP A 101 -21.72 7.49 -12.65
C ASP A 101 -21.07 8.08 -13.92
N PRO A 102 -21.45 7.58 -15.13
CA PRO A 102 -20.89 8.13 -16.37
C PRO A 102 -21.15 9.62 -16.56
N LEU A 103 -22.23 10.14 -15.99
CA LEU A 103 -22.58 11.56 -16.11
C LEU A 103 -21.68 12.46 -15.26
N LEU A 104 -21.10 11.92 -14.20
CA LEU A 104 -20.20 12.64 -13.31
C LEU A 104 -18.74 12.39 -13.65
N ARG A 105 -18.46 11.43 -14.54
CA ARG A 105 -17.09 11.03 -14.87
C ARG A 105 -16.44 12.06 -15.80
N GLU A 106 -15.33 12.60 -15.35
CA GLU A 106 -14.49 13.49 -16.15
C GLU A 106 -13.45 12.68 -16.94
N ASP A 107 -12.73 13.33 -17.87
CA ASP A 107 -11.82 12.66 -18.79
C ASP A 107 -10.71 11.86 -18.07
N TYR A 108 -10.26 12.34 -16.91
CA TYR A 108 -9.20 11.66 -16.14
C TYR A 108 -9.74 10.56 -15.23
N MET A 109 -11.05 10.46 -15.08
CA MET A 109 -11.68 9.45 -14.21
C MET A 109 -11.88 8.14 -14.96
N ILE A 110 -11.95 7.05 -14.20
CA ILE A 110 -12.03 5.71 -14.73
C ILE A 110 -13.31 5.00 -14.30
N ASP A 111 -13.75 4.02 -15.08
CA ASP A 111 -14.88 3.17 -14.75
C ASP A 111 -14.42 1.89 -14.01
N GLU A 112 -15.38 1.03 -13.65
CA GLU A 112 -15.07 -0.19 -12.90
C GLU A 112 -14.18 -1.16 -13.70
N GLU A 113 -14.42 -1.32 -15.00
CA GLU A 113 -13.60 -2.21 -15.83
C GLU A 113 -12.16 -1.73 -15.90
N GLU A 114 -11.96 -0.43 -16.05
CA GLU A 114 -10.62 0.16 -16.07
C GLU A 114 -9.93 -0.02 -14.72
N LEU A 115 -10.66 0.16 -13.62
CA LEU A 115 -10.11 -0.06 -12.29
C LEU A 115 -9.70 -1.51 -12.08
N ARG A 116 -10.53 -2.46 -12.52
CA ARG A 116 -10.19 -3.88 -12.45
C ARG A 116 -8.96 -4.20 -13.29
N ASP A 117 -8.85 -3.60 -14.46
CA ASP A 117 -7.67 -3.77 -15.31
C ASP A 117 -6.41 -3.19 -14.66
N PHE A 118 -6.52 -1.99 -14.08
CA PHE A 118 -5.41 -1.35 -13.38
C PHE A 118 -4.95 -2.13 -12.14
N ALA A 119 -5.83 -2.91 -11.52
CA ALA A 119 -5.50 -3.70 -10.35
C ALA A 119 -4.60 -4.91 -10.66
N LYS A 120 -4.56 -5.35 -11.91
CA LYS A 120 -3.77 -6.52 -12.32
C LYS A 120 -2.27 -6.31 -12.15
N ASP A 121 -1.78 -5.13 -12.52
CA ASP A 121 -0.35 -4.82 -12.43
C ASP A 121 0.15 -4.75 -10.97
N PRO A 122 -0.50 -3.97 -10.07
CA PRO A 122 -0.08 -4.00 -8.67
C PRO A 122 -0.22 -5.38 -8.03
N LEU A 123 -1.24 -6.15 -8.37
CA LEU A 123 -1.35 -7.52 -7.83
C LEU A 123 -0.15 -8.37 -8.22
N SER A 124 0.25 -8.34 -9.48
CA SER A 124 1.42 -9.07 -9.96
C SER A 124 2.69 -8.63 -9.23
N LYS A 125 2.87 -7.33 -9.07
CA LYS A 125 4.04 -6.77 -8.38
C LYS A 125 4.06 -7.13 -6.90
N LEU A 126 2.91 -7.07 -6.22
CA LEU A 126 2.80 -7.42 -4.81
C LEU A 126 3.13 -8.89 -4.57
N LYS A 127 2.70 -9.78 -5.46
CA LYS A 127 3.01 -11.21 -5.37
C LYS A 127 4.50 -11.49 -5.43
N ASN A 128 5.29 -10.66 -6.10
CA ASN A 128 6.74 -10.82 -6.18
C ASN A 128 7.44 -10.56 -4.84
N TYR A 129 6.78 -9.86 -3.89
CA TYR A 129 7.30 -9.65 -2.54
C TYR A 129 6.95 -10.79 -1.59
N SER A 130 6.07 -11.66 -1.97
CA SER A 130 5.58 -12.73 -1.09
C SER A 130 6.45 -13.98 -1.17
N TYR A 131 7.73 -13.81 -1.11
CA TYR A 131 8.78 -14.87 -1.12
C TYR A 131 9.33 -15.19 -2.47
#